data_c1f5e7d50ddd1241d2562c78cf8f2012
#
_entry.id   c1f5e7d50ddd1241d2562c78cf8f2012
#
_cell.length_a   1.000
_cell.length_b   1.000
_cell.length_c   1.000
_cell.angle_alpha   90.00
_cell.angle_beta   90.00
_cell.angle_gamma   90.00
#
_symmetry.space_group_name_H-M   'P 1'
#
loop_
_entity.id
_entity.type
_entity.pdbx_description
1 polymer ?
#
loop_
_entity_poly.entity_id
_entity_poly.type
_entity_poly.pdbx_seq_one_letter_code
_entity_poly.pdbx_strand_id
1 'polypeptide(L)'
;MRRLFQERKIKMKSAYELAMERLQKASPSLSLTEEQKKELAEIDSKYRAKIAEKELFLTGQIRKAQTEGKVDEIDSLQKQLASEVRRLREECEAKKEKLRANFAKLL
;
A
#
# COMPACT_ATOMS: atom_id res chain seq x y z
N MET A 1 -1.82 36.96 12.12
CA MET A 1 -1.02 36.55 11.01
C MET A 1 -0.77 35.05 10.96
N ARG A 2 -0.39 34.44 12.07
CA ARG A 2 -0.22 33.00 12.11
C ARG A 2 -1.49 32.23 11.78
N ARG A 3 -2.64 32.73 12.20
CA ARG A 3 -3.93 32.10 11.87
C ARG A 3 -4.18 32.07 10.39
N LEU A 4 -3.96 33.20 9.71
CA LEU A 4 -4.17 33.27 8.28
C LEU A 4 -3.27 32.31 7.53
N PHE A 5 -2.04 32.18 8.00
CA PHE A 5 -1.09 31.27 7.39
C PHE A 5 -1.51 29.81 7.59
N GLN A 6 -1.97 29.48 8.80
CA GLN A 6 -2.46 28.13 9.10
C GLN A 6 -3.75 27.82 8.33
N GLU A 7 -4.64 28.80 8.23
CA GLU A 7 -5.86 28.62 7.44
C GLU A 7 -5.55 28.37 5.98
N ARG A 8 -4.55 29.03 5.43
CA ARG A 8 -4.11 28.77 4.07
C ARG A 8 -3.62 27.34 3.89
N LYS A 9 -2.85 26.83 4.85
CA LYS A 9 -2.38 25.44 4.80
C LYS A 9 -3.54 24.46 4.85
N ILE A 10 -4.53 24.74 5.66
CA ILE A 10 -5.71 23.88 5.81
C ILE A 10 -6.58 23.93 4.57
N LYS A 11 -6.78 25.13 4.01
CA LYS A 11 -7.62 25.33 2.85
C LYS A 11 -6.97 24.96 1.53
N MET A 12 -5.66 25.08 1.47
CA MET A 12 -4.94 24.80 0.22
C MET A 12 -4.66 23.33 0.08
N LYS A 13 -5.45 22.69 -0.73
CA LYS A 13 -5.16 21.36 -1.19
C LYS A 13 -4.08 21.46 -2.26
N SER A 14 -3.27 20.42 -2.40
CA SER A 14 -2.30 20.37 -3.47
C SER A 14 -3.01 20.44 -4.83
N ALA A 15 -2.31 20.89 -5.85
CA ALA A 15 -2.87 20.91 -7.19
C ALA A 15 -3.32 19.52 -7.63
N TYR A 16 -2.61 18.49 -7.20
CA TYR A 16 -2.95 17.11 -7.47
C TYR A 16 -4.30 16.73 -6.84
N GLU A 17 -4.50 17.06 -5.57
CA GLU A 17 -5.75 16.75 -4.87
C GLU A 17 -6.95 17.44 -5.51
N LEU A 18 -6.80 18.71 -5.88
CA LEU A 18 -7.84 19.45 -6.57
C LEU A 18 -8.17 18.85 -7.92
N ALA A 19 -7.15 18.44 -8.66
CA ALA A 19 -7.35 17.80 -9.96
C ALA A 19 -8.08 16.48 -9.81
N MET A 20 -7.75 15.68 -8.80
CA MET A 20 -8.41 14.40 -8.54
C MET A 20 -9.87 14.61 -8.15
N GLU A 21 -10.16 15.59 -7.32
CA GLU A 21 -11.54 15.91 -6.95
C GLU A 21 -12.38 16.32 -8.16
N ARG A 22 -11.82 17.14 -9.04
CA ARG A 22 -12.49 17.58 -10.27
C ARG A 22 -12.76 16.40 -11.20
N LEU A 23 -11.81 15.50 -11.34
CA LEU A 23 -11.95 14.32 -12.18
C LEU A 23 -13.07 13.42 -11.65
N GLN A 24 -13.13 13.23 -10.33
CA GLN A 24 -14.17 12.42 -9.73
C GLN A 24 -15.57 13.03 -9.93
N LYS A 25 -15.67 14.35 -9.83
CA LYS A 25 -16.94 15.05 -10.06
C LYS A 25 -17.33 15.09 -11.52
N ALA A 26 -16.36 15.29 -12.40
CA ALA A 26 -16.62 15.43 -13.83
C ALA A 26 -16.92 14.10 -14.51
N SER A 27 -16.41 12.99 -13.97
CA SER A 27 -16.58 11.66 -14.54
C SER A 27 -17.04 10.66 -13.49
N PRO A 28 -18.34 10.70 -13.14
CA PRO A 28 -18.89 9.73 -12.17
C PRO A 28 -18.67 8.28 -12.55
N SER A 29 -18.53 7.99 -13.86
CA SER A 29 -18.26 6.66 -14.36
C SER A 29 -16.92 6.10 -13.90
N LEU A 30 -15.98 6.97 -13.45
CA LEU A 30 -14.70 6.56 -12.89
C LEU A 30 -14.80 6.23 -11.41
N SER A 31 -15.94 6.51 -10.79
CA SER A 31 -16.17 6.17 -9.40
C SER A 31 -16.37 4.67 -9.27
N LEU A 32 -15.70 4.08 -8.29
CA LEU A 32 -15.83 2.65 -8.02
C LEU A 32 -17.15 2.38 -7.30
N THR A 33 -17.79 1.28 -7.65
CA THR A 33 -18.95 0.79 -6.92
C THR A 33 -18.49 0.24 -5.56
N GLU A 34 -19.45 0.04 -4.66
CA GLU A 34 -19.13 -0.55 -3.35
C GLU A 34 -18.55 -1.95 -3.50
N GLU A 35 -19.05 -2.73 -4.46
CA GLU A 35 -18.52 -4.05 -4.73
C GLU A 35 -17.09 -4.00 -5.25
N GLN A 36 -16.79 -3.07 -6.14
CA GLN A 36 -15.45 -2.89 -6.68
C GLN A 36 -14.46 -2.46 -5.59
N LYS A 37 -14.87 -1.54 -4.72
CA LYS A 37 -14.07 -1.13 -3.57
C LYS A 37 -13.80 -2.32 -2.65
N LYS A 38 -14.79 -3.16 -2.45
CA LYS A 38 -14.68 -4.36 -1.62
C LYS A 38 -13.68 -5.34 -2.21
N GLU A 39 -13.71 -5.55 -3.51
CA GLU A 39 -12.76 -6.43 -4.19
C GLU A 39 -11.32 -5.93 -4.04
N LEU A 40 -11.10 -4.63 -4.20
CA LEU A 40 -9.78 -4.04 -3.98
C LEU A 40 -9.34 -4.19 -2.53
N ALA A 41 -10.26 -3.98 -1.59
CA ALA A 41 -9.97 -4.14 -0.16
C ALA A 41 -9.63 -5.58 0.19
N GLU A 42 -10.24 -6.54 -0.47
CA GLU A 42 -9.92 -7.97 -0.28
C GLU A 42 -8.49 -8.29 -0.72
N ILE A 43 -8.05 -7.71 -1.84
CA ILE A 43 -6.68 -7.87 -2.29
C ILE A 43 -5.71 -7.29 -1.27
N ASP A 44 -5.97 -6.07 -0.78
CA ASP A 44 -5.15 -5.45 0.26
C ASP A 44 -5.09 -6.30 1.52
N SER A 45 -6.23 -6.81 1.97
CA SER A 45 -6.31 -7.63 3.17
C SER A 45 -5.51 -8.93 3.02
N LYS A 46 -5.64 -9.57 1.87
CA LYS A 46 -4.92 -10.81 1.58
C LYS A 46 -3.41 -10.61 1.60
N TYR A 47 -2.94 -9.54 0.95
CA TYR A 47 -1.50 -9.27 0.91
C TYR A 47 -0.96 -8.76 2.24
N ARG A 48 -1.77 -8.01 2.98
CA ARG A 48 -1.40 -7.61 4.34
C ARG A 48 -1.16 -8.82 5.23
N ALA A 49 -2.02 -9.83 5.12
CA ALA A 49 -1.85 -11.08 5.85
C ALA A 49 -0.59 -11.82 5.42
N LYS A 50 -0.31 -11.89 4.13
CA LYS A 50 0.90 -12.54 3.62
C LYS A 50 2.17 -11.85 4.11
N ILE A 51 2.17 -10.52 4.10
CA ILE A 51 3.29 -9.72 4.58
C ILE A 51 3.50 -9.96 6.08
N ALA A 52 2.41 -9.96 6.86
CA ALA A 52 2.48 -10.20 8.29
C ALA A 52 3.06 -11.58 8.60
N GLU A 53 2.69 -12.61 7.85
CA GLU A 53 3.24 -13.95 8.03
C GLU A 53 4.74 -13.98 7.76
N LYS A 54 5.20 -13.32 6.69
CA LYS A 54 6.63 -13.24 6.38
C LYS A 54 7.42 -12.47 7.42
N GLU A 55 6.87 -11.35 7.87
CA GLU A 55 7.49 -10.55 8.92
C GLU A 55 7.63 -11.36 10.22
N LEU A 56 6.58 -12.06 10.60
CA LEU A 56 6.57 -12.86 11.82
C LEU A 56 7.61 -13.98 11.73
N PHE A 57 7.62 -14.70 10.63
CA PHE A 57 8.53 -15.84 10.44
C PHE A 57 10.00 -15.39 10.41
N LEU A 58 10.32 -14.39 9.59
CA LEU A 58 11.69 -13.94 9.43
C LEU A 58 12.20 -13.19 10.66
N THR A 59 11.34 -12.44 11.34
CA THR A 59 11.70 -11.80 12.60
C THR A 59 12.03 -12.86 13.65
N GLY A 60 11.30 -13.95 13.69
CA GLY A 60 11.61 -15.07 14.57
C GLY A 60 12.97 -15.69 14.29
N GLN A 61 13.30 -15.85 13.01
CA GLN A 61 14.62 -16.36 12.61
C GLN A 61 15.75 -15.39 12.95
N ILE A 62 15.50 -14.09 12.79
CA ILE A 62 16.47 -13.07 13.15
C ILE A 62 16.75 -13.12 14.66
N ARG A 63 15.72 -13.25 15.48
CA ARG A 63 15.89 -13.36 16.93
C ARG A 63 16.71 -14.60 17.30
N LYS A 64 16.44 -15.72 16.63
CA LYS A 64 17.20 -16.95 16.86
C LYS A 64 18.65 -16.75 16.49
N ALA A 65 18.93 -16.14 15.35
CA ALA A 65 20.30 -15.86 14.92
C ALA A 65 21.01 -14.91 15.89
N GLN A 66 20.29 -13.92 16.44
CA GLN A 66 20.84 -13.02 17.45
C GLN A 66 21.22 -13.78 18.71
N THR A 67 20.35 -14.68 19.17
CA THR A 67 20.60 -15.50 20.34
C THR A 67 21.82 -16.40 20.15
N GLU A 68 22.00 -16.94 18.95
CA GLU A 68 23.10 -17.82 18.61
C GLU A 68 24.38 -17.09 18.19
N GLY A 69 24.34 -15.75 18.12
CA GLY A 69 25.47 -14.91 17.75
C GLY A 69 25.89 -15.03 16.29
N LYS A 70 24.97 -15.42 15.43
CA LYS A 70 25.24 -15.60 13.99
C LYS A 70 25.00 -14.29 13.22
N VAL A 71 25.95 -13.38 13.32
CA VAL A 71 25.83 -12.02 12.78
C VAL A 71 25.62 -12.02 11.27
N ASP A 72 26.30 -12.87 10.53
CA ASP A 72 26.17 -12.96 9.08
C ASP A 72 24.76 -13.36 8.65
N GLU A 73 24.15 -14.26 9.41
CA GLU A 73 22.79 -14.70 9.15
C GLU A 73 21.78 -13.61 9.40
N ILE A 74 22.01 -12.78 10.42
CA ILE A 74 21.11 -11.66 10.74
C ILE A 74 21.00 -10.71 9.56
N ASP A 75 22.14 -10.30 8.99
CA ASP A 75 22.16 -9.39 7.86
C ASP A 75 21.43 -9.99 6.64
N SER A 76 21.71 -11.25 6.36
CA SER A 76 21.08 -11.98 5.25
C SER A 76 19.56 -12.07 5.43
N LEU A 77 19.11 -12.38 6.65
CA LEU A 77 17.68 -12.49 6.96
C LEU A 77 16.98 -11.15 6.86
N GLN A 78 17.62 -10.07 7.30
CA GLN A 78 17.05 -8.74 7.20
C GLN A 78 16.88 -8.32 5.74
N LYS A 79 17.84 -8.62 4.90
CA LYS A 79 17.78 -8.37 3.46
C LYS A 79 16.68 -9.19 2.81
N GLN A 80 16.56 -10.45 3.20
CA GLN A 80 15.52 -11.33 2.71
C GLN A 80 14.12 -10.79 3.07
N LEU A 81 13.96 -10.36 4.31
CA LEU A 81 12.69 -9.78 4.78
C LEU A 81 12.30 -8.56 3.95
N ALA A 82 13.23 -7.63 3.78
CA ALA A 82 12.98 -6.42 3.00
C ALA A 82 12.61 -6.76 1.54
N SER A 83 13.31 -7.69 0.95
CA SER A 83 13.07 -8.12 -0.43
C SER A 83 11.70 -8.78 -0.60
N GLU A 84 11.34 -9.68 0.31
CA GLU A 84 10.05 -10.37 0.23
C GLU A 84 8.87 -9.46 0.47
N VAL A 85 8.98 -8.54 1.42
CA VAL A 85 7.93 -7.55 1.68
C VAL A 85 7.74 -6.65 0.47
N ARG A 86 8.84 -6.21 -0.13
CA ARG A 86 8.77 -5.38 -1.34
C ARG A 86 8.07 -6.13 -2.48
N ARG A 87 8.45 -7.38 -2.70
CA ARG A 87 7.84 -8.21 -3.74
C ARG A 87 6.34 -8.37 -3.53
N LEU A 88 5.93 -8.63 -2.31
CA LEU A 88 4.51 -8.78 -1.99
C LEU A 88 3.73 -7.49 -2.18
N ARG A 89 4.31 -6.35 -1.82
CA ARG A 89 3.69 -5.05 -2.05
C ARG A 89 3.56 -4.75 -3.54
N GLU A 90 4.57 -5.06 -4.31
CA GLU A 90 4.53 -4.89 -5.76
C GLU A 90 3.48 -5.79 -6.41
N GLU A 91 3.39 -7.04 -5.99
CA GLU A 91 2.36 -7.95 -6.46
C GLU A 91 0.96 -7.45 -6.13
N CYS A 92 0.78 -6.93 -4.92
CA CYS A 92 -0.48 -6.37 -4.47
C CYS A 92 -0.92 -5.22 -5.38
N GLU A 93 0.00 -4.27 -5.62
CA GLU A 93 -0.28 -3.13 -6.48
C GLU A 93 -0.57 -3.57 -7.92
N ALA A 94 0.19 -4.53 -8.44
CA ALA A 94 -0.03 -5.04 -9.79
C ALA A 94 -1.41 -5.67 -9.93
N LYS A 95 -1.85 -6.44 -8.94
CA LYS A 95 -3.17 -7.05 -8.96
C LYS A 95 -4.28 -6.03 -8.87
N LYS A 96 -4.11 -5.01 -8.02
CA LYS A 96 -5.08 -3.93 -7.92
C LYS A 96 -5.18 -3.14 -9.22
N GLU A 97 -4.05 -2.85 -9.86
CA GLU A 97 -4.04 -2.14 -11.13
C GLU A 97 -4.73 -2.94 -12.23
N LYS A 98 -4.47 -4.24 -12.28
CA LYS A 98 -5.13 -5.12 -13.24
C LYS A 98 -6.64 -5.13 -13.02
N LEU A 99 -7.07 -5.18 -11.77
CA LEU A 99 -8.48 -5.17 -11.44
C LEU A 99 -9.12 -3.83 -11.80
N ARG A 100 -8.46 -2.71 -11.52
CA ARG A 100 -8.93 -1.38 -11.92
C ARG A 100 -9.06 -1.27 -13.43
N ALA A 101 -8.11 -1.81 -14.17
CA ALA A 101 -8.17 -1.82 -15.64
C ALA A 101 -9.35 -2.61 -16.14
N ASN A 102 -9.67 -3.74 -15.50
CA ASN A 102 -10.84 -4.53 -15.84
C ASN A 102 -12.13 -3.77 -15.55
N PHE A 103 -12.19 -3.05 -14.45
CA PHE A 103 -13.36 -2.21 -14.14
C PHE A 103 -13.55 -1.12 -15.18
N ALA A 104 -12.47 -0.51 -15.64
CA ALA A 104 -12.53 0.51 -16.68
C ALA A 104 -13.07 -0.03 -18.00
N LYS A 105 -12.77 -1.29 -18.34
CA LYS A 105 -13.26 -1.93 -19.57
C LYS A 105 -14.77 -2.18 -19.54
N LEU A 106 -15.35 -2.27 -18.34
CA LEU A 106 -16.79 -2.50 -18.20
C LEU A 106 -17.61 -1.23 -18.37
N LEU A 107 -16.95 -0.10 -18.38
CA LEU A 107 -17.59 1.20 -18.60
C LEU A 107 -17.72 1.46 -20.11
#